data_8c83ef008d3dc71dc6c5254352abd5a5
#
_entry.id   8c83ef008d3dc71dc6c5254352abd5a5
#
_cell.length_a   1.000
_cell.length_b   1.000
_cell.length_c   1.000
_cell.angle_alpha   90.00
_cell.angle_beta   90.00
_cell.angle_gamma   90.00
#
_symmetry.space_group_name_H-M   'P 1'
#
loop_
_entity.id
_entity.type
_entity.pdbx_description
1 polymer ?
#
loop_
_entity_poly.entity_id
_entity_poly.type
_entity_poly.pdbx_seq_one_letter_code
_entity_poly.pdbx_strand_id
1 'polypeptide(L)'
;MEDFNDIDAIGPYRTDEEAQDAFRHISENPLLEKISLYFFPEESGDYLKNIFLQLKSVDEFQLLVMAKVVRRILDRTAHNFSYDGISNISADKKFLALSNHRDIILDPAITQYVLSRNNIPLTEIAVGDNLIQNQFIEYLIRSNRMIKVIRGVAARELYLSSQRLSKYIRRSITTGMSSVWLAQRQGRTKDGYDTTEQGLLKMLDMSGEPGNFRKNFEELNILPMSISYEIEPCDILKARETYITARDGR
;
A
#
# COMPACT_ATOMS: atom_id res chain seq x y z
N MET A 1 18.64 11.35 14.57
CA MET A 1 18.69 11.85 13.16
C MET A 1 18.49 10.62 12.28
N GLU A 2 17.48 10.63 11.43
CA GLU A 2 17.18 9.47 10.58
C GLU A 2 18.32 9.24 9.57
N ASP A 3 18.78 7.99 9.43
CA ASP A 3 19.80 7.67 8.44
C ASP A 3 19.16 7.46 7.05
N PHE A 4 19.21 8.48 6.22
CA PHE A 4 18.69 8.43 4.86
C PHE A 4 19.53 7.56 3.90
N ASN A 5 20.68 7.04 4.34
CA ASN A 5 21.49 6.11 3.56
C ASN A 5 20.99 4.67 3.69
N ASP A 6 20.29 4.34 4.77
CA ASP A 6 19.65 3.04 4.93
C ASP A 6 18.37 2.99 4.09
N ILE A 7 18.49 2.44 2.88
CA ILE A 7 17.39 2.32 1.94
C ILE A 7 16.33 1.35 2.45
N ASP A 8 16.71 0.34 3.23
CA ASP A 8 15.80 -0.71 3.70
C ASP A 8 14.97 -0.29 4.91
N ALA A 9 15.38 0.75 5.63
CA ALA A 9 14.67 1.23 6.81
C ALA A 9 13.21 1.63 6.57
N ILE A 10 12.85 1.99 5.32
CA ILE A 10 11.47 2.33 4.95
C ILE A 10 10.62 1.12 4.51
N GLY A 11 11.23 -0.04 4.36
CA GLY A 11 10.60 -1.23 3.79
C GLY A 11 9.79 -2.06 4.79
N PRO A 12 9.09 -3.08 4.29
CA PRO A 12 8.44 -4.09 5.10
C PRO A 12 9.45 -4.97 5.84
N TYR A 13 8.96 -5.87 6.69
CA TYR A 13 9.79 -6.92 7.27
C TYR A 13 10.38 -7.81 6.19
N ARG A 14 11.66 -8.17 6.35
CA ARG A 14 12.42 -8.95 5.36
C ARG A 14 12.67 -10.37 5.79
N THR A 15 12.66 -10.63 7.10
CA THR A 15 12.85 -11.95 7.64
C THR A 15 11.59 -12.48 8.30
N ASP A 16 11.47 -13.79 8.37
CA ASP A 16 10.36 -14.45 9.04
C ASP A 16 10.39 -14.19 10.56
N GLU A 17 11.57 -14.02 11.15
CA GLU A 17 11.74 -13.69 12.56
C GLU A 17 11.17 -12.31 12.90
N GLU A 18 11.49 -11.30 12.10
CA GLU A 18 10.91 -9.94 12.26
C GLU A 18 9.39 -9.97 12.16
N ALA A 19 8.86 -10.71 11.17
CA ALA A 19 7.42 -10.84 10.97
C ALA A 19 6.74 -11.55 12.14
N GLN A 20 7.29 -12.67 12.60
CA GLN A 20 6.74 -13.43 13.73
C GLN A 20 6.77 -12.64 15.03
N ASP A 21 7.81 -11.84 15.25
CA ASP A 21 7.87 -10.94 16.42
C ASP A 21 6.73 -9.91 16.36
N ALA A 22 6.54 -9.27 15.21
CA ALA A 22 5.44 -8.35 15.00
C ALA A 22 4.07 -9.03 15.19
N PHE A 23 3.88 -10.25 14.69
CA PHE A 23 2.63 -10.99 14.84
C PHE A 23 2.32 -11.31 16.31
N ARG A 24 3.32 -11.62 17.12
CA ARG A 24 3.14 -11.79 18.58
C ARG A 24 2.62 -10.51 19.22
N HIS A 25 3.26 -9.36 18.95
CA HIS A 25 2.82 -8.06 19.48
C HIS A 25 1.41 -7.68 18.98
N ILE A 26 1.09 -7.96 17.72
CA ILE A 26 -0.27 -7.75 17.19
C ILE A 26 -1.27 -8.62 17.94
N SER A 27 -0.94 -9.89 18.20
CA SER A 27 -1.83 -10.85 18.86
C SER A 27 -2.18 -10.48 20.32
N GLU A 28 -1.31 -9.72 20.98
CA GLU A 28 -1.47 -9.25 22.35
C GLU A 28 -2.29 -7.95 22.45
N ASN A 29 -2.57 -7.29 21.32
CA ASN A 29 -3.26 -6.01 21.33
C ASN A 29 -4.78 -6.18 21.51
N PRO A 30 -5.42 -5.50 22.50
CA PRO A 30 -6.86 -5.60 22.73
C PRO A 30 -7.75 -5.17 21.55
N LEU A 31 -7.24 -4.37 20.63
CA LEU A 31 -7.96 -3.98 19.42
C LEU A 31 -8.19 -5.16 18.48
N LEU A 32 -7.34 -6.19 18.53
CA LEU A 32 -7.44 -7.34 17.65
C LEU A 32 -8.75 -8.13 17.86
N GLU A 33 -9.23 -8.24 19.10
CA GLU A 33 -10.53 -8.85 19.40
C GLU A 33 -11.67 -8.10 18.70
N LYS A 34 -11.67 -6.77 18.81
CA LYS A 34 -12.70 -5.93 18.15
C LYS A 34 -12.66 -6.07 16.63
N ILE A 35 -11.45 -6.09 16.06
CA ILE A 35 -11.22 -6.30 14.62
C ILE A 35 -11.73 -7.70 14.23
N SER A 36 -11.42 -8.72 15.04
CA SER A 36 -11.89 -10.10 14.82
C SER A 36 -13.40 -10.18 14.74
N LEU A 37 -14.10 -9.67 15.75
CA LEU A 37 -15.57 -9.68 15.81
C LEU A 37 -16.21 -8.84 14.70
N TYR A 38 -15.56 -7.75 14.28
CA TYR A 38 -16.07 -6.91 13.19
C TYR A 38 -16.02 -7.62 11.84
N PHE A 39 -14.88 -8.24 11.52
CA PHE A 39 -14.73 -8.92 10.23
C PHE A 39 -15.26 -10.35 10.24
N PHE A 40 -15.23 -11.03 11.38
CA PHE A 40 -15.61 -12.44 11.54
C PHE A 40 -16.59 -12.61 12.70
N PRO A 41 -17.80 -12.02 12.62
CA PRO A 41 -18.78 -12.05 13.73
C PRO A 41 -19.34 -13.45 14.04
N GLU A 42 -19.13 -14.41 13.14
CA GLU A 42 -19.48 -15.82 13.32
C GLU A 42 -18.43 -16.61 14.12
N GLU A 43 -17.24 -16.03 14.28
CA GLU A 43 -16.12 -16.63 14.99
C GLU A 43 -15.97 -16.07 16.41
N SER A 44 -15.12 -16.69 17.22
CA SER A 44 -14.80 -16.15 18.56
C SER A 44 -13.98 -14.87 18.47
N GLY A 45 -13.99 -14.04 19.51
CA GLY A 45 -13.14 -12.85 19.61
C GLY A 45 -11.63 -13.16 19.45
N ASP A 46 -11.21 -14.35 19.86
CA ASP A 46 -9.81 -14.82 19.74
C ASP A 46 -9.47 -15.40 18.35
N TYR A 47 -10.39 -15.43 17.40
CA TYR A 47 -10.16 -16.05 16.09
C TYR A 47 -8.90 -15.51 15.39
N LEU A 48 -8.80 -14.19 15.20
CA LEU A 48 -7.62 -13.59 14.59
C LEU A 48 -6.37 -13.78 15.44
N LYS A 49 -6.47 -13.65 16.77
CA LYS A 49 -5.34 -13.89 17.69
C LYS A 49 -4.75 -15.28 17.48
N ASN A 50 -5.58 -16.31 17.41
CA ASN A 50 -5.12 -17.67 17.17
C ASN A 50 -4.44 -17.84 15.81
N ILE A 51 -4.92 -17.14 14.78
CA ILE A 51 -4.25 -17.12 13.48
C ILE A 51 -2.89 -16.43 13.59
N PHE A 52 -2.82 -15.22 14.16
CA PHE A 52 -1.57 -14.45 14.27
C PHE A 52 -0.47 -15.23 14.99
N LEU A 53 -0.80 -15.98 16.04
CA LEU A 53 0.16 -16.82 16.77
C LEU A 53 0.72 -18.00 15.96
N GLN A 54 0.07 -18.36 14.86
CA GLN A 54 0.48 -19.48 13.98
C GLN A 54 1.18 -18.99 12.71
N LEU A 55 1.06 -17.70 12.35
CA LEU A 55 1.69 -17.14 11.16
C LEU A 55 3.22 -17.23 11.24
N LYS A 56 3.85 -17.64 10.14
CA LYS A 56 5.30 -17.79 10.04
C LYS A 56 5.95 -16.74 9.15
N SER A 57 5.20 -16.14 8.22
CA SER A 57 5.75 -15.20 7.23
C SER A 57 4.75 -14.10 6.86
N VAL A 58 5.27 -13.04 6.26
CA VAL A 58 4.45 -11.96 5.66
C VAL A 58 3.51 -12.51 4.59
N ASP A 59 3.93 -13.51 3.83
CA ASP A 59 3.09 -14.13 2.79
C ASP A 59 1.90 -14.87 3.40
N GLU A 60 2.11 -15.60 4.49
CA GLU A 60 1.00 -16.24 5.21
C GLU A 60 0.01 -15.19 5.76
N PHE A 61 0.50 -14.09 6.33
CA PHE A 61 -0.37 -13.00 6.77
C PHE A 61 -1.22 -12.45 5.62
N GLN A 62 -0.62 -12.20 4.48
CA GLN A 62 -1.33 -11.70 3.31
C GLN A 62 -2.43 -12.68 2.83
N LEU A 63 -2.12 -13.97 2.76
CA LEU A 63 -3.03 -14.98 2.22
C LEU A 63 -4.09 -15.42 3.23
N LEU A 64 -3.70 -15.62 4.50
CA LEU A 64 -4.58 -16.21 5.52
C LEU A 64 -5.42 -15.17 6.27
N VAL A 65 -4.98 -13.91 6.30
CA VAL A 65 -5.70 -12.82 6.98
C VAL A 65 -6.20 -11.79 5.99
N MET A 66 -5.29 -11.09 5.29
CA MET A 66 -5.67 -9.95 4.46
C MET A 66 -6.58 -10.32 3.30
N ALA A 67 -6.28 -11.40 2.56
CA ALA A 67 -7.12 -11.83 1.46
C ALA A 67 -8.54 -12.22 1.92
N LYS A 68 -8.67 -12.82 3.11
CA LYS A 68 -9.99 -13.14 3.71
C LYS A 68 -10.75 -11.88 4.10
N VAL A 69 -10.05 -10.91 4.71
CA VAL A 69 -10.66 -9.62 5.09
C VAL A 69 -11.17 -8.88 3.86
N VAL A 70 -10.33 -8.76 2.81
CA VAL A 70 -10.71 -8.07 1.57
C VAL A 70 -11.87 -8.78 0.88
N ARG A 71 -11.81 -10.11 0.77
CA ARG A 71 -12.92 -10.90 0.21
C ARG A 71 -14.22 -10.61 0.96
N ARG A 72 -14.19 -10.61 2.29
CA ARG A 72 -15.37 -10.36 3.10
C ARG A 72 -15.93 -8.93 2.93
N ILE A 73 -15.04 -7.94 2.78
CA ILE A 73 -15.47 -6.58 2.44
C ILE A 73 -16.19 -6.60 1.08
N LEU A 74 -15.59 -7.19 0.06
CA LEU A 74 -16.19 -7.26 -1.27
C LEU A 74 -17.53 -8.01 -1.27
N ASP A 75 -17.60 -9.17 -0.60
CA ASP A 75 -18.83 -9.97 -0.52
C ASP A 75 -19.99 -9.23 0.16
N ARG A 76 -19.69 -8.28 1.07
CA ARG A 76 -20.71 -7.50 1.80
C ARG A 76 -21.08 -6.17 1.14
N THR A 77 -20.17 -5.58 0.37
CA THR A 77 -20.30 -4.19 -0.07
C THR A 77 -20.24 -4.00 -1.59
N ALA A 78 -19.80 -5.02 -2.33
CA ALA A 78 -19.66 -4.91 -3.78
C ALA A 78 -20.62 -5.87 -4.50
N HIS A 79 -21.37 -5.33 -5.46
CA HIS A 79 -22.08 -6.10 -6.45
C HIS A 79 -21.26 -6.05 -7.75
N ASN A 80 -21.20 -7.13 -8.51
CA ASN A 80 -20.53 -7.15 -9.83
C ASN A 80 -19.04 -6.72 -9.80
N PHE A 81 -18.27 -7.19 -8.79
CA PHE A 81 -16.83 -6.97 -8.80
C PHE A 81 -16.19 -7.61 -10.04
N SER A 82 -15.49 -6.81 -10.84
CA SER A 82 -14.81 -7.23 -12.05
C SER A 82 -13.42 -6.61 -12.17
N TYR A 83 -12.56 -7.24 -12.92
CA TYR A 83 -11.23 -6.73 -13.26
C TYR A 83 -10.78 -7.31 -14.62
N ASP A 84 -9.86 -6.62 -15.27
CA ASP A 84 -9.28 -7.01 -16.55
C ASP A 84 -7.79 -6.65 -16.62
N GLY A 85 -7.12 -6.97 -17.72
CA GLY A 85 -5.74 -6.58 -17.98
C GLY A 85 -4.68 -7.42 -17.26
N ILE A 86 -5.04 -8.53 -16.60
CA ILE A 86 -4.07 -9.43 -15.94
C ILE A 86 -3.04 -9.97 -16.92
N SER A 87 -3.42 -10.20 -18.18
CA SER A 87 -2.50 -10.64 -19.25
C SER A 87 -1.38 -9.63 -19.57
N ASN A 88 -1.49 -8.38 -19.12
CA ASN A 88 -0.45 -7.37 -19.27
C ASN A 88 0.68 -7.52 -18.24
N ILE A 89 0.50 -8.37 -17.23
CA ILE A 89 1.49 -8.61 -16.18
C ILE A 89 2.35 -9.80 -16.60
N SER A 90 3.64 -9.53 -16.84
CA SER A 90 4.62 -10.59 -17.07
C SER A 90 5.01 -11.25 -15.75
N ALA A 91 4.96 -12.58 -15.68
CA ALA A 91 5.39 -13.33 -14.51
C ALA A 91 6.89 -13.16 -14.20
N ASP A 92 7.69 -12.91 -15.23
CA ASP A 92 9.16 -12.88 -15.13
C ASP A 92 9.72 -11.50 -14.76
N LYS A 93 8.89 -10.44 -14.77
CA LYS A 93 9.35 -9.08 -14.54
C LYS A 93 8.60 -8.43 -13.38
N LYS A 94 9.35 -7.77 -12.52
CA LYS A 94 8.76 -6.87 -11.53
C LYS A 94 8.31 -5.58 -12.20
N PHE A 95 7.33 -4.90 -11.62
CA PHE A 95 6.70 -3.73 -12.21
C PHE A 95 6.35 -2.68 -11.15
N LEU A 96 6.24 -1.44 -11.58
CA LEU A 96 5.64 -0.36 -10.82
C LEU A 96 4.17 -0.23 -11.23
N ALA A 97 3.24 -0.67 -10.40
CA ALA A 97 1.83 -0.38 -10.56
C ALA A 97 1.57 1.09 -10.18
N LEU A 98 1.32 1.92 -11.18
CA LEU A 98 0.98 3.33 -10.98
C LEU A 98 -0.54 3.49 -11.09
N SER A 99 -1.20 3.72 -9.94
CA SER A 99 -2.65 3.70 -9.82
C SER A 99 -3.23 5.07 -9.57
N ASN A 100 -4.43 5.34 -10.09
CA ASN A 100 -5.25 6.42 -9.57
C ASN A 100 -5.51 6.20 -8.06
N HIS A 101 -5.97 7.23 -7.34
CA HIS A 101 -6.10 7.17 -5.88
C HIS A 101 -7.49 7.56 -5.42
N ARG A 102 -8.36 6.56 -5.27
CA ARG A 102 -9.76 6.71 -4.85
C ARG A 102 -9.93 6.47 -3.36
N ASP A 103 -9.26 5.44 -2.83
CA ASP A 103 -9.32 5.10 -1.40
C ASP A 103 -7.95 4.68 -0.87
N ILE A 104 -7.65 5.06 0.38
CA ILE A 104 -6.33 4.81 0.99
C ILE A 104 -6.09 3.35 1.38
N ILE A 105 -7.16 2.57 1.58
CA ILE A 105 -7.11 1.18 2.01
C ILE A 105 -7.55 0.25 0.89
N LEU A 106 -8.70 0.52 0.28
CA LEU A 106 -9.30 -0.40 -0.67
C LEU A 106 -8.53 -0.49 -1.99
N ASP A 107 -7.98 0.61 -2.50
CA ASP A 107 -7.24 0.58 -3.77
C ASP A 107 -6.08 -0.43 -3.74
N PRO A 108 -5.10 -0.32 -2.82
CA PRO A 108 -4.04 -1.31 -2.75
C PRO A 108 -4.55 -2.69 -2.29
N ALA A 109 -5.52 -2.77 -1.38
CA ALA A 109 -6.01 -4.04 -0.87
C ALA A 109 -6.72 -4.89 -1.94
N ILE A 110 -7.56 -4.26 -2.78
CA ILE A 110 -8.21 -4.92 -3.91
C ILE A 110 -7.17 -5.35 -4.94
N THR A 111 -6.16 -4.52 -5.19
CA THR A 111 -5.04 -4.89 -6.07
C THR A 111 -4.36 -6.16 -5.58
N GLN A 112 -3.97 -6.24 -4.30
CA GLN A 112 -3.35 -7.44 -3.74
C GLN A 112 -4.29 -8.66 -3.84
N TYR A 113 -5.58 -8.48 -3.58
CA TYR A 113 -6.57 -9.54 -3.70
C TYR A 113 -6.67 -10.08 -5.13
N VAL A 114 -6.69 -9.21 -6.14
CA VAL A 114 -6.71 -9.61 -7.55
C VAL A 114 -5.43 -10.34 -7.94
N LEU A 115 -4.26 -9.83 -7.55
CA LEU A 115 -2.97 -10.48 -7.81
C LEU A 115 -2.93 -11.88 -7.20
N SER A 116 -3.33 -12.03 -5.92
CA SER A 116 -3.34 -13.32 -5.24
C SER A 116 -4.25 -14.34 -5.90
N ARG A 117 -5.42 -13.92 -6.37
CA ARG A 117 -6.37 -14.80 -7.08
C ARG A 117 -5.86 -15.31 -8.44
N ASN A 118 -4.91 -14.60 -9.02
CA ASN A 118 -4.31 -14.95 -10.31
C ASN A 118 -2.90 -15.56 -10.16
N ASN A 119 -2.50 -15.94 -8.93
CA ASN A 119 -1.18 -16.49 -8.62
C ASN A 119 -0.01 -15.58 -9.04
N ILE A 120 -0.24 -14.26 -9.02
CA ILE A 120 0.78 -13.25 -9.29
C ILE A 120 1.38 -12.84 -7.94
N PRO A 121 2.72 -12.75 -7.82
CA PRO A 121 3.35 -12.26 -6.61
C PRO A 121 2.82 -10.89 -6.17
N LEU A 122 2.56 -10.74 -4.88
CA LEU A 122 2.03 -9.50 -4.32
C LEU A 122 3.04 -8.37 -4.42
N THR A 123 2.55 -7.13 -4.52
CA THR A 123 3.39 -5.95 -4.55
C THR A 123 3.69 -5.45 -3.13
N GLU A 124 4.76 -4.69 -2.99
CA GLU A 124 4.90 -3.76 -1.88
C GLU A 124 4.04 -2.52 -2.14
N ILE A 125 3.60 -1.84 -1.07
CA ILE A 125 2.61 -0.76 -1.16
C ILE A 125 3.19 0.52 -0.54
N ALA A 126 3.31 1.59 -1.33
CA ALA A 126 3.75 2.88 -0.80
C ALA A 126 2.64 3.54 0.05
N VAL A 127 2.94 3.84 1.31
CA VAL A 127 2.00 4.41 2.28
C VAL A 127 2.60 5.60 3.01
N GLY A 128 1.83 6.69 3.18
CA GLY A 128 2.28 7.85 3.93
C GLY A 128 2.50 7.54 5.43
N ASP A 129 3.61 8.01 5.98
CA ASP A 129 3.98 7.85 7.39
C ASP A 129 2.99 8.49 8.36
N ASN A 130 2.23 9.49 7.91
CA ASN A 130 1.15 10.10 8.67
C ASN A 130 0.02 9.11 9.07
N LEU A 131 -0.03 7.93 8.47
CA LEU A 131 -0.96 6.86 8.85
C LEU A 131 -0.42 6.02 10.01
N ILE A 132 0.86 6.12 10.35
CA ILE A 132 1.50 5.38 11.43
C ILE A 132 1.32 6.17 12.73
N GLN A 133 0.22 5.93 13.42
CA GLN A 133 -0.13 6.67 14.63
C GLN A 133 0.43 6.06 15.92
N ASN A 134 0.76 4.77 15.89
CA ASN A 134 1.29 4.04 17.04
C ASN A 134 1.99 2.74 16.59
N GLN A 135 2.65 2.06 17.51
CA GLN A 135 3.43 0.86 17.27
C GLN A 135 2.58 -0.30 16.70
N PHE A 136 1.34 -0.46 17.15
CA PHE A 136 0.44 -1.50 16.63
C PHE A 136 0.17 -1.31 15.14
N ILE A 137 -0.10 -0.08 14.72
CA ILE A 137 -0.30 0.26 13.31
C ILE A 137 1.01 0.05 12.52
N GLU A 138 2.16 0.37 13.10
CA GLU A 138 3.45 0.12 12.45
C GLU A 138 3.70 -1.37 12.21
N TYR A 139 3.43 -2.22 13.19
CA TYR A 139 3.51 -3.68 13.02
C TYR A 139 2.60 -4.15 11.88
N LEU A 140 1.35 -3.70 11.83
CA LEU A 140 0.41 -4.05 10.76
C LEU A 140 0.89 -3.59 9.38
N ILE A 141 1.37 -2.35 9.28
CA ILE A 141 1.84 -1.75 8.03
C ILE A 141 3.05 -2.52 7.48
N ARG A 142 4.07 -2.76 8.30
CA ARG A 142 5.27 -3.49 7.88
C ARG A 142 4.97 -4.95 7.55
N SER A 143 4.08 -5.60 8.29
CA SER A 143 3.58 -6.95 8.00
C SER A 143 2.75 -7.00 6.71
N ASN A 144 2.20 -5.86 6.29
CA ASN A 144 1.37 -5.77 5.08
C ASN A 144 2.15 -5.31 3.85
N ARG A 145 3.47 -5.57 3.80
CA ARG A 145 4.37 -5.21 2.68
C ARG A 145 4.39 -3.72 2.36
N MET A 146 4.17 -2.85 3.35
CA MET A 146 4.09 -1.41 3.10
C MET A 146 5.46 -0.73 3.23
N ILE A 147 5.71 0.22 2.31
CA ILE A 147 6.88 1.09 2.25
C ILE A 147 6.48 2.44 2.82
N LYS A 148 7.23 2.96 3.78
CA LYS A 148 6.97 4.28 4.37
C LYS A 148 7.34 5.41 3.40
N VAL A 149 6.40 6.30 3.15
CA VAL A 149 6.60 7.55 2.40
C VAL A 149 6.58 8.70 3.38
N ILE A 150 7.73 9.33 3.61
CA ILE A 150 7.89 10.44 4.55
C ILE A 150 7.18 11.69 4.01
N ARG A 151 6.39 12.34 4.87
CA ARG A 151 5.57 13.50 4.52
C ARG A 151 5.65 14.58 5.60
N GLY A 152 5.32 15.82 5.22
CA GLY A 152 5.17 16.92 6.18
C GLY A 152 6.45 17.39 6.87
N VAL A 153 7.61 17.10 6.27
CA VAL A 153 8.94 17.47 6.77
C VAL A 153 9.53 18.67 6.03
N ALA A 154 10.65 19.23 6.54
CA ALA A 154 11.35 20.33 5.89
C ALA A 154 11.83 19.95 4.48
N ALA A 155 12.01 20.93 3.60
CA ALA A 155 12.32 20.74 2.19
C ALA A 155 13.58 19.86 1.94
N ARG A 156 14.62 20.04 2.76
CA ARG A 156 15.85 19.22 2.68
C ARG A 156 15.58 17.76 3.01
N GLU A 157 14.82 17.51 4.06
CA GLU A 157 14.46 16.18 4.51
C GLU A 157 13.50 15.49 3.52
N LEU A 158 12.55 16.27 2.97
CA LEU A 158 11.67 15.79 1.90
C LEU A 158 12.47 15.36 0.67
N TYR A 159 13.49 16.12 0.29
CA TYR A 159 14.37 15.77 -0.82
C TYR A 159 15.13 14.46 -0.56
N LEU A 160 15.76 14.32 0.61
CA LEU A 160 16.51 13.12 0.97
C LEU A 160 15.60 11.87 1.07
N SER A 161 14.43 12.01 1.66
CA SER A 161 13.46 10.92 1.75
C SER A 161 12.90 10.53 0.38
N SER A 162 12.69 11.51 -0.51
CA SER A 162 12.28 11.26 -1.90
C SER A 162 13.36 10.51 -2.68
N GLN A 163 14.63 10.88 -2.50
CA GLN A 163 15.75 10.13 -3.09
C GLN A 163 15.83 8.69 -2.57
N ARG A 164 15.66 8.50 -1.25
CA ARG A 164 15.66 7.18 -0.63
C ARG A 164 14.54 6.31 -1.20
N LEU A 165 13.32 6.85 -1.26
CA LEU A 165 12.15 6.16 -1.83
C LEU A 165 12.38 5.80 -3.31
N SER A 166 12.88 6.74 -4.12
CA SER A 166 13.21 6.52 -5.52
C SER A 166 14.21 5.37 -5.70
N LYS A 167 15.30 5.38 -4.93
CA LYS A 167 16.31 4.31 -4.93
C LYS A 167 15.73 2.98 -4.52
N TYR A 168 14.91 2.97 -3.48
CA TYR A 168 14.24 1.75 -2.99
C TYR A 168 13.36 1.14 -4.09
N ILE A 169 12.46 1.92 -4.68
CA ILE A 169 11.54 1.44 -5.74
C ILE A 169 12.33 0.90 -6.93
N ARG A 170 13.29 1.67 -7.43
CA ARG A 170 14.10 1.25 -8.58
C ARG A 170 14.85 -0.04 -8.28
N ARG A 171 15.54 -0.14 -7.14
CA ARG A 171 16.25 -1.35 -6.74
C ARG A 171 15.28 -2.54 -6.66
N SER A 172 14.13 -2.38 -5.98
CA SER A 172 13.15 -3.47 -5.82
C SER A 172 12.72 -4.07 -7.16
N ILE A 173 12.51 -3.22 -8.17
CA ILE A 173 12.05 -3.64 -9.50
C ILE A 173 13.22 -4.20 -10.33
N THR A 174 14.33 -3.46 -10.43
CA THR A 174 15.44 -3.82 -11.33
C THR A 174 16.24 -5.02 -10.86
N THR A 175 16.28 -5.31 -9.56
CA THR A 175 16.91 -6.52 -9.00
C THR A 175 15.96 -7.72 -8.94
N GLY A 176 14.69 -7.55 -9.29
CA GLY A 176 13.69 -8.62 -9.23
C GLY A 176 13.18 -8.92 -7.83
N MET A 177 13.46 -8.05 -6.83
CA MET A 177 13.07 -8.27 -5.43
C MET A 177 11.55 -8.21 -5.25
N SER A 178 10.90 -7.12 -5.67
CA SER A 178 9.45 -6.95 -5.54
C SER A 178 8.89 -5.99 -6.58
N SER A 179 7.64 -6.21 -6.99
CA SER A 179 6.84 -5.17 -7.64
C SER A 179 6.34 -4.17 -6.59
N VAL A 180 6.04 -2.94 -7.01
CA VAL A 180 5.59 -1.87 -6.11
C VAL A 180 4.28 -1.28 -6.60
N TRP A 181 3.31 -1.09 -5.70
CA TRP A 181 2.11 -0.30 -5.94
C TRP A 181 2.31 1.13 -5.41
N LEU A 182 2.03 2.10 -6.23
CA LEU A 182 2.19 3.52 -5.91
C LEU A 182 0.99 4.30 -6.46
N ALA A 183 0.38 5.13 -5.63
CA ALA A 183 -0.64 6.06 -6.08
C ALA A 183 -0.02 7.19 -6.92
N GLN A 184 -0.69 7.60 -8.00
CA GLN A 184 -0.20 8.62 -8.93
C GLN A 184 -0.18 10.06 -8.36
N ARG A 185 -0.70 10.24 -7.15
CA ARG A 185 -0.79 11.53 -6.48
C ARG A 185 -0.69 11.40 -4.96
N GLN A 186 -0.41 12.51 -4.31
CA GLN A 186 -0.46 12.59 -2.85
C GLN A 186 -1.91 12.69 -2.36
N GLY A 187 -2.34 11.71 -1.56
CA GLY A 187 -3.69 11.63 -1.02
C GLY A 187 -4.76 11.25 -2.06
N ARG A 188 -5.87 10.73 -1.56
CA ARG A 188 -7.01 10.33 -2.39
C ARG A 188 -7.75 11.52 -2.98
N THR A 189 -8.34 11.33 -4.16
CA THR A 189 -9.26 12.32 -4.72
C THR A 189 -10.56 12.39 -3.90
N LYS A 190 -11.14 13.58 -3.80
CA LYS A 190 -12.40 13.84 -3.09
C LYS A 190 -13.53 14.20 -4.03
N ASP A 191 -13.21 14.69 -5.22
CA ASP A 191 -14.12 15.18 -6.24
C ASP A 191 -14.16 14.32 -7.52
N GLY A 192 -13.39 13.21 -7.51
CA GLY A 192 -13.28 12.33 -8.66
C GLY A 192 -12.24 12.77 -9.70
N TYR A 193 -11.69 13.98 -9.60
CA TYR A 193 -10.64 14.45 -10.50
C TYR A 193 -9.28 13.95 -10.03
N ASP A 194 -8.74 13.00 -10.76
CA ASP A 194 -7.50 12.31 -10.39
C ASP A 194 -6.47 12.40 -11.52
N THR A 195 -5.37 13.10 -11.26
CA THR A 195 -4.30 13.30 -12.22
C THR A 195 -2.95 12.91 -11.63
N THR A 196 -2.03 12.49 -12.50
CA THR A 196 -0.66 12.17 -12.11
C THR A 196 0.10 13.44 -11.70
N GLU A 197 0.64 13.46 -10.49
CA GLU A 197 1.44 14.59 -10.02
C GLU A 197 2.84 14.60 -10.65
N GLN A 198 3.23 15.76 -11.19
CA GLN A 198 4.57 15.94 -11.75
C GLN A 198 5.68 15.69 -10.72
N GLY A 199 5.45 16.03 -9.45
CA GLY A 199 6.40 15.79 -8.36
C GLY A 199 6.71 14.31 -8.18
N LEU A 200 5.71 13.44 -8.34
CA LEU A 200 5.87 12.00 -8.29
C LEU A 200 6.79 11.50 -9.43
N LEU A 201 6.55 11.98 -10.66
CA LEU A 201 7.39 11.58 -11.80
C LEU A 201 8.83 12.03 -11.60
N LYS A 202 9.05 13.26 -11.11
CA LYS A 202 10.39 13.75 -10.76
C LYS A 202 11.04 12.86 -9.70
N MET A 203 10.30 12.47 -8.65
CA MET A 203 10.81 11.56 -7.62
C MET A 203 11.24 10.22 -8.21
N LEU A 204 10.43 9.61 -9.07
CA LEU A 204 10.78 8.33 -9.72
C LEU A 204 12.04 8.43 -10.61
N ASP A 205 12.29 9.58 -11.21
CA ASP A 205 13.48 9.83 -12.04
C ASP A 205 14.76 10.04 -11.21
N MET A 206 14.66 10.51 -9.95
CA MET A 206 15.82 10.92 -9.12
C MET A 206 16.91 9.86 -8.95
N SER A 207 16.59 8.59 -9.00
CA SER A 207 17.54 7.47 -8.84
C SER A 207 18.01 6.86 -10.16
N GLY A 208 17.54 7.39 -11.29
CA GLY A 208 17.93 6.94 -12.62
C GLY A 208 19.21 7.60 -13.15
N GLU A 209 19.51 7.32 -14.41
CA GLU A 209 20.61 7.92 -15.12
C GLU A 209 20.31 9.40 -15.45
N PRO A 210 21.14 10.36 -15.03
CA PRO A 210 20.90 11.77 -15.30
C PRO A 210 20.69 12.07 -16.79
N GLY A 211 19.61 12.77 -17.12
CA GLY A 211 19.29 13.17 -18.49
C GLY A 211 18.68 12.07 -19.38
N ASN A 212 18.51 10.87 -18.88
CA ASN A 212 17.94 9.75 -19.64
C ASN A 212 16.56 9.33 -19.13
N PHE A 213 15.64 10.28 -19.12
CA PHE A 213 14.28 10.11 -18.61
C PHE A 213 13.57 8.87 -19.18
N ARG A 214 13.66 8.66 -20.49
CA ARG A 214 13.02 7.52 -21.15
C ARG A 214 13.50 6.18 -20.57
N LYS A 215 14.81 5.96 -20.51
CA LYS A 215 15.41 4.73 -19.96
C LYS A 215 15.02 4.55 -18.49
N ASN A 216 15.05 5.63 -17.71
CA ASN A 216 14.72 5.60 -16.30
C ASN A 216 13.31 5.10 -16.03
N PHE A 217 12.36 5.41 -16.92
CA PHE A 217 10.97 4.94 -16.82
C PHE A 217 10.78 3.54 -17.44
N GLU A 218 11.48 3.21 -18.51
CA GLU A 218 11.47 1.86 -19.09
C GLU A 218 11.95 0.81 -18.07
N GLU A 219 12.99 1.12 -17.28
CA GLU A 219 13.52 0.25 -16.23
C GLU A 219 12.51 -0.03 -15.10
N LEU A 220 11.58 0.87 -14.83
CA LEU A 220 10.54 0.70 -13.81
C LEU A 220 9.39 -0.20 -14.28
N ASN A 221 9.37 -0.58 -15.55
CA ASN A 221 8.31 -1.43 -16.12
C ASN A 221 6.91 -1.00 -15.63
N ILE A 222 6.52 0.26 -15.91
CA ILE A 222 5.32 0.86 -15.37
C ILE A 222 4.09 0.15 -15.91
N LEU A 223 3.24 -0.31 -14.99
CA LEU A 223 1.91 -0.84 -15.25
C LEU A 223 0.86 0.20 -14.81
N PRO A 224 0.28 0.97 -15.73
CA PRO A 224 -0.81 1.87 -15.40
C PRO A 224 -2.02 1.08 -14.92
N MET A 225 -2.58 1.50 -13.77
CA MET A 225 -3.77 0.89 -13.19
C MET A 225 -4.87 1.93 -13.00
N SER A 226 -6.11 1.48 -13.13
CA SER A 226 -7.29 2.28 -12.81
C SER A 226 -8.25 1.47 -11.94
N ILE A 227 -8.71 2.09 -10.85
CA ILE A 227 -9.75 1.56 -9.97
C ILE A 227 -10.92 2.52 -10.02
N SER A 228 -12.13 1.98 -10.17
CA SER A 228 -13.36 2.74 -10.13
C SER A 228 -14.37 2.07 -9.19
N TYR A 229 -15.15 2.91 -8.55
CA TYR A 229 -16.26 2.52 -7.69
C TYR A 229 -17.54 3.16 -8.22
N GLU A 230 -18.65 2.43 -8.25
CA GLU A 230 -19.96 3.01 -8.58
C GLU A 230 -20.35 4.04 -7.51
N ILE A 231 -20.20 3.66 -6.25
CA ILE A 231 -20.32 4.57 -5.09
C ILE A 231 -18.96 4.67 -4.44
N GLU A 232 -18.43 5.88 -4.35
CA GLU A 232 -17.12 6.13 -3.75
C GLU A 232 -17.04 5.67 -2.29
N PRO A 233 -15.98 4.94 -1.90
CA PRO A 233 -15.75 4.65 -0.48
C PRO A 233 -15.73 5.95 0.34
N CYS A 234 -16.52 6.00 1.42
CA CYS A 234 -16.65 7.17 2.29
C CYS A 234 -17.17 8.44 1.56
N ASP A 235 -18.02 8.30 0.54
CA ASP A 235 -18.55 9.38 -0.31
C ASP A 235 -19.13 10.54 0.51
N ILE A 236 -20.00 10.26 1.47
CA ILE A 236 -20.61 11.26 2.36
C ILE A 236 -19.54 12.04 3.16
N LEU A 237 -18.51 11.34 3.66
CA LEU A 237 -17.42 11.97 4.40
C LEU A 237 -16.53 12.83 3.48
N LYS A 238 -16.26 12.36 2.27
CA LYS A 238 -15.53 13.10 1.24
C LYS A 238 -16.29 14.38 0.82
N ALA A 239 -17.59 14.25 0.55
CA ALA A 239 -18.44 15.39 0.21
C ALA A 239 -18.50 16.43 1.34
N ARG A 240 -18.63 15.97 2.59
CA ARG A 240 -18.62 16.85 3.75
C ARG A 240 -17.28 17.56 3.92
N GLU A 241 -16.16 16.88 3.77
CA GLU A 241 -14.83 17.45 3.84
C GLU A 241 -14.63 18.51 2.74
N THR A 242 -15.01 18.21 1.50
CA THR A 242 -14.97 19.16 0.38
C THR A 242 -15.80 20.40 0.65
N TYR A 243 -17.04 20.24 1.16
CA TYR A 243 -17.91 21.36 1.52
C TYR A 243 -17.31 22.24 2.61
N ILE A 244 -16.80 21.67 3.69
CA ILE A 244 -16.18 22.41 4.79
C ILE A 244 -14.94 23.15 4.30
N THR A 245 -14.08 22.52 3.53
CA THR A 245 -12.87 23.13 2.96
C THR A 245 -13.22 24.31 2.07
N ALA A 246 -14.22 24.17 1.20
CA ALA A 246 -14.67 25.25 0.33
C ALA A 246 -15.27 26.44 1.12
N ARG A 247 -16.05 26.14 2.18
CA ARG A 247 -16.66 27.16 3.04
C ARG A 247 -15.66 27.92 3.88
N ASP A 248 -14.68 27.22 4.47
CA ASP A 248 -13.74 27.80 5.43
C ASP A 248 -12.47 28.35 4.75
N GLY A 249 -12.36 28.24 3.42
CA GLY A 249 -11.24 28.77 2.63
C GLY A 249 -9.90 28.07 2.91
N ARG A 250 -9.93 26.80 3.30
CA ARG A 250 -8.75 26.00 3.66
C ARG A 250 -8.36 25.06 2.54
#